data_023962ef8e148c13570e875ff95793d3
#
_entry.id   023962ef8e148c13570e875ff95793d3
#
_cell.length_a   1.000
_cell.length_b   1.000
_cell.length_c   1.000
_cell.angle_alpha   90.00
_cell.angle_beta   90.00
_cell.angle_gamma   90.00
#
_symmetry.space_group_name_H-M   'P 1'
#
loop_
_entity.id
_entity.type
_entity.pdbx_description
1 polymer ?
#
loop_
_entity_poly.entity_id
_entity_poly.type
_entity_poly.pdbx_seq_one_letter_code
_entity_poly.pdbx_strand_id
1 'polypeptide(L)'
;SDYNDSYYKYLWGLDNKGQNNGTEGIDVNADTPLLDNKDNKERVIAIVDTGINYQHEDLKDIVWNNPYNNRKLYGEHGYDFVNYDTDPMDDNGHGSHCAGIAAGKSNNGVGIAGIAKSNNIKVMALKILNEEGSGSGMGAIGAYNYIYKAQQLGVNVVAVNNSWGGSADEEDEIIKNLIGLVGKKGAISVCAAGNDGSDNDENLMDNYPSSIDSPYIISVAASNEKDELAGFSNYGTE
;
A
#
# COMPACT_ATOMS: atom_id res chain seq x y z
N SER A 1 22.46 -5.93 10.64
CA SER A 1 21.07 -5.72 11.06
C SER A 1 20.67 -6.78 12.08
N ASP A 2 19.95 -6.35 13.11
CA ASP A 2 19.55 -7.22 14.21
C ASP A 2 18.20 -7.93 13.96
N TYR A 3 17.85 -8.14 12.69
CA TYR A 3 16.61 -8.83 12.32
C TYR A 3 16.79 -10.36 12.38
N ASN A 4 15.83 -11.05 12.98
CA ASN A 4 15.82 -12.51 13.09
C ASN A 4 14.82 -13.21 12.16
N ASP A 5 14.18 -12.44 11.29
CA ASP A 5 13.20 -12.95 10.33
C ASP A 5 13.85 -13.87 9.29
N SER A 6 13.22 -15.02 9.03
CA SER A 6 13.82 -16.14 8.27
C SER A 6 14.30 -15.75 6.87
N TYR A 7 13.60 -14.83 6.22
CA TYR A 7 13.87 -14.36 4.86
C TYR A 7 14.53 -12.98 4.79
N TYR A 8 14.87 -12.36 5.92
CA TYR A 8 15.47 -11.02 5.93
C TYR A 8 16.69 -10.90 5.00
N LYS A 9 17.54 -11.93 4.98
CA LYS A 9 18.76 -11.98 4.13
C LYS A 9 18.50 -11.85 2.63
N TYR A 10 17.26 -12.04 2.17
CA TYR A 10 16.86 -11.90 0.77
C TYR A 10 16.25 -10.54 0.44
N LEU A 11 16.00 -9.72 1.45
CA LEU A 11 15.34 -8.41 1.31
C LEU A 11 16.36 -7.34 0.94
N TRP A 12 16.88 -7.41 -0.28
CA TRP A 12 17.87 -6.45 -0.77
C TRP A 12 17.34 -5.00 -0.74
N GLY A 13 16.05 -4.79 -0.92
CA GLY A 13 15.44 -3.47 -0.81
C GLY A 13 15.60 -2.81 0.56
N LEU A 14 15.74 -3.60 1.64
CA LEU A 14 15.99 -3.10 2.99
C LEU A 14 17.48 -3.03 3.35
N ASP A 15 18.28 -3.99 2.86
CA ASP A 15 19.71 -4.09 3.18
C ASP A 15 20.43 -4.81 2.02
N ASN A 16 20.92 -4.02 1.05
CA ASN A 16 21.59 -4.56 -0.12
C ASN A 16 23.08 -4.80 0.16
N LYS A 17 23.44 -6.08 0.27
CA LYS A 17 24.82 -6.57 0.43
C LYS A 17 25.38 -7.19 -0.84
N GLY A 18 24.80 -6.87 -1.99
CA GLY A 18 25.19 -7.45 -3.27
C GLY A 18 24.53 -8.80 -3.58
N GLN A 19 23.52 -9.24 -2.79
CA GLN A 19 22.72 -10.42 -3.14
C GLN A 19 22.03 -10.19 -4.50
N ASN A 20 21.72 -11.27 -5.21
CA ASN A 20 21.15 -11.24 -6.58
C ASN A 20 22.01 -10.50 -7.62
N ASN A 21 23.34 -10.44 -7.43
CA ASN A 21 24.26 -9.62 -8.23
C ASN A 21 23.96 -8.12 -8.17
N GLY A 22 23.33 -7.66 -7.09
CA GLY A 22 23.06 -6.26 -6.84
C GLY A 22 24.29 -5.45 -6.49
N THR A 23 24.12 -4.15 -6.40
CA THR A 23 25.17 -3.21 -5.96
C THR A 23 24.99 -2.93 -4.48
N GLU A 24 26.03 -3.22 -3.68
CA GLU A 24 25.99 -2.98 -2.23
C GLU A 24 25.62 -1.52 -1.91
N GLY A 25 24.67 -1.35 -0.97
CA GLY A 25 24.19 -0.06 -0.52
C GLY A 25 23.10 0.57 -1.41
N ILE A 26 22.69 -0.09 -2.49
CA ILE A 26 21.53 0.32 -3.28
C ILE A 26 20.26 -0.29 -2.68
N ASP A 27 19.67 0.43 -1.76
CA ASP A 27 18.45 0.04 -1.03
C ASP A 27 17.66 1.28 -0.59
N VAL A 28 16.55 1.10 0.15
CA VAL A 28 15.70 2.21 0.60
C VAL A 28 16.18 2.85 1.90
N ASN A 29 17.37 2.47 2.39
CA ASN A 29 17.95 2.99 3.63
C ASN A 29 16.99 2.88 4.83
N ALA A 30 16.37 1.72 4.99
CA ALA A 30 15.32 1.48 5.99
C ALA A 30 15.80 1.57 7.45
N ASP A 31 17.11 1.48 7.68
CA ASP A 31 17.71 1.54 9.02
C ASP A 31 18.03 2.96 9.49
N THR A 32 17.51 3.99 8.82
CA THR A 32 17.75 5.38 9.26
C THR A 32 16.97 5.70 10.53
N PRO A 33 17.54 6.52 11.44
CA PRO A 33 16.83 7.02 12.62
C PRO A 33 15.59 7.85 12.30
N LEU A 34 15.46 8.37 11.07
CA LEU A 34 14.30 9.13 10.60
C LEU A 34 13.02 8.30 10.58
N LEU A 35 13.16 6.96 10.47
CA LEU A 35 12.03 6.03 10.50
C LEU A 35 11.64 5.61 11.92
N ASP A 36 12.41 5.99 12.93
CA ASP A 36 12.10 5.69 14.32
C ASP A 36 11.02 6.64 14.82
N ASN A 37 9.83 6.10 15.05
CA ASN A 37 8.72 6.85 15.59
C ASN A 37 8.62 6.61 17.10
N LYS A 38 8.83 7.68 17.89
CA LYS A 38 8.86 7.62 19.35
C LYS A 38 7.53 7.96 20.02
N ASP A 39 6.53 8.42 19.25
CA ASP A 39 5.20 8.63 19.81
C ASP A 39 4.39 7.33 19.79
N ASN A 40 3.34 7.27 20.62
CA ASN A 40 2.46 6.11 20.74
C ASN A 40 1.20 6.25 19.87
N LYS A 41 1.20 7.16 18.89
CA LYS A 41 0.06 7.34 17.97
C LYS A 41 -0.02 6.19 16.99
N GLU A 42 -1.18 5.54 16.94
CA GLU A 42 -1.47 4.61 15.85
C GLU A 42 -1.51 5.36 14.52
N ARG A 43 -0.85 4.80 13.53
CA ARG A 43 -0.90 5.24 12.13
C ARG A 43 -1.37 4.08 11.27
N VAL A 44 -2.28 4.37 10.36
CA VAL A 44 -2.89 3.36 9.51
C VAL A 44 -2.51 3.63 8.07
N ILE A 45 -2.02 2.59 7.41
CA ILE A 45 -1.81 2.54 5.95
C ILE A 45 -2.98 1.75 5.37
N ALA A 46 -3.78 2.36 4.52
CA ALA A 46 -4.82 1.65 3.78
C ALA A 46 -4.20 0.91 2.60
N ILE A 47 -4.40 -0.39 2.52
CA ILE A 47 -4.00 -1.24 1.40
C ILE A 47 -5.23 -1.48 0.54
N VAL A 48 -5.35 -0.73 -0.54
CA VAL A 48 -6.43 -0.81 -1.51
C VAL A 48 -5.99 -1.79 -2.60
N ASP A 49 -6.45 -3.05 -2.51
CA ASP A 49 -5.87 -4.15 -3.29
C ASP A 49 -6.81 -5.38 -3.33
N THR A 50 -6.24 -6.58 -3.40
CA THR A 50 -6.98 -7.87 -3.40
C THR A 50 -7.45 -8.32 -2.01
N GLY A 51 -7.23 -7.54 -0.98
CA GLY A 51 -7.47 -7.88 0.42
C GLY A 51 -6.16 -8.15 1.17
N ILE A 52 -6.27 -8.59 2.42
CA ILE A 52 -5.13 -9.00 3.25
C ILE A 52 -5.48 -10.31 3.94
N ASN A 53 -4.55 -11.26 3.91
CA ASN A 53 -4.66 -12.44 4.76
C ASN A 53 -4.32 -12.06 6.21
N TYR A 54 -5.33 -11.62 6.95
CA TYR A 54 -5.21 -11.15 8.33
C TYR A 54 -4.96 -12.29 9.34
N GLN A 55 -4.92 -13.54 8.90
CA GLN A 55 -4.57 -14.72 9.71
C GLN A 55 -3.10 -15.15 9.51
N HIS A 56 -2.42 -14.59 8.50
CA HIS A 56 -1.03 -14.92 8.22
C HIS A 56 -0.13 -14.58 9.40
N GLU A 57 0.79 -15.45 9.78
CA GLU A 57 1.65 -15.30 10.95
C GLU A 57 2.51 -14.03 10.95
N ASP A 58 2.84 -13.51 9.76
CA ASP A 58 3.63 -12.28 9.59
C ASP A 58 2.79 -11.01 9.49
N LEU A 59 1.46 -11.14 9.36
CA LEU A 59 0.53 -10.03 9.16
C LEU A 59 -0.48 -9.83 10.29
N LYS A 60 -0.88 -10.90 10.98
CA LYS A 60 -1.97 -10.88 11.98
C LYS A 60 -1.78 -9.82 13.07
N ASP A 61 -0.55 -9.51 13.46
CA ASP A 61 -0.25 -8.55 14.53
C ASP A 61 -0.18 -7.09 14.04
N ILE A 62 -0.14 -6.89 12.71
CA ILE A 62 -0.01 -5.55 12.11
C ILE A 62 -1.29 -5.13 11.36
N VAL A 63 -2.29 -5.97 11.28
CA VAL A 63 -3.57 -5.61 10.67
C VAL A 63 -4.37 -4.71 11.62
N TRP A 64 -4.95 -3.66 11.05
CA TRP A 64 -5.78 -2.72 11.79
C TRP A 64 -7.03 -3.40 12.39
N ASN A 65 -7.34 -3.03 13.62
CA ASN A 65 -8.56 -3.42 14.30
C ASN A 65 -9.47 -2.20 14.43
N ASN A 66 -10.65 -2.27 13.81
CA ASN A 66 -11.60 -1.18 13.75
C ASN A 66 -12.30 -0.97 15.11
N PRO A 67 -12.05 0.14 15.80
CA PRO A 67 -12.69 0.41 17.08
C PRO A 67 -14.18 0.77 16.95
N TYR A 68 -14.66 1.03 15.73
CA TYR A 68 -16.03 1.41 15.40
C TYR A 68 -16.83 0.28 14.75
N ASN A 69 -16.27 -0.92 14.68
CA ASN A 69 -16.90 -2.06 14.01
C ASN A 69 -18.34 -2.30 14.53
N ASN A 70 -19.25 -2.58 13.60
CA ASN A 70 -20.68 -2.80 13.85
C ASN A 70 -21.44 -1.63 14.49
N ARG A 71 -20.87 -0.43 14.46
CA ARG A 71 -21.51 0.78 15.01
C ARG A 71 -21.60 1.90 13.98
N LYS A 72 -20.46 2.51 13.68
CA LYS A 72 -20.35 3.67 12.77
C LYS A 72 -19.58 3.37 11.49
N LEU A 73 -18.73 2.34 11.51
CA LEU A 73 -17.94 1.88 10.39
C LEU A 73 -17.89 0.35 10.46
N TYR A 74 -18.29 -0.33 9.39
CA TYR A 74 -18.35 -1.79 9.36
C TYR A 74 -17.03 -2.42 8.93
N GLY A 75 -16.80 -3.63 9.44
CA GLY A 75 -15.63 -4.45 9.15
C GLY A 75 -14.56 -4.35 10.21
N GLU A 76 -14.10 -5.49 10.73
CA GLU A 76 -13.08 -5.56 11.79
C GLU A 76 -11.72 -5.06 11.31
N HIS A 77 -11.34 -5.44 10.08
CA HIS A 77 -10.02 -5.14 9.50
C HIS A 77 -10.09 -4.24 8.26
N GLY A 78 -11.27 -3.85 7.85
CA GLY A 78 -11.55 -3.12 6.63
C GLY A 78 -12.84 -3.58 6.00
N TYR A 79 -12.92 -3.64 4.65
CA TYR A 79 -14.14 -3.97 3.93
C TYR A 79 -13.83 -4.60 2.57
N ASP A 80 -14.74 -5.45 2.09
CA ASP A 80 -14.73 -6.07 0.76
C ASP A 80 -15.75 -5.37 -0.16
N PHE A 81 -15.24 -4.61 -1.13
CA PHE A 81 -16.04 -3.91 -2.15
C PHE A 81 -16.26 -4.76 -3.41
N VAL A 82 -15.74 -5.99 -3.45
CA VAL A 82 -16.02 -6.95 -4.53
C VAL A 82 -17.31 -7.72 -4.20
N ASN A 83 -17.41 -8.24 -2.97
CA ASN A 83 -18.57 -9.01 -2.49
C ASN A 83 -19.52 -8.18 -1.64
N TYR A 84 -19.20 -6.92 -1.33
CA TYR A 84 -20.00 -6.01 -0.50
C TYR A 84 -20.26 -6.56 0.90
N ASP A 85 -19.22 -7.06 1.54
CA ASP A 85 -19.27 -7.59 2.89
C ASP A 85 -18.11 -7.10 3.76
N THR A 86 -18.07 -7.54 5.01
CA THR A 86 -17.09 -7.08 6.01
C THR A 86 -15.85 -7.97 6.10
N ASP A 87 -15.67 -8.91 5.20
CA ASP A 87 -14.54 -9.83 5.18
C ASP A 87 -13.57 -9.56 4.02
N PRO A 88 -12.55 -8.71 4.21
CA PRO A 88 -11.57 -8.38 3.18
C PRO A 88 -10.44 -9.41 3.07
N MET A 89 -10.72 -10.70 3.32
CA MET A 89 -9.73 -11.75 3.17
C MET A 89 -9.18 -11.81 1.75
N ASP A 90 -7.87 -11.85 1.64
CA ASP A 90 -7.18 -11.95 0.36
C ASP A 90 -7.36 -13.35 -0.25
N ASP A 91 -7.83 -13.41 -1.47
CA ASP A 91 -8.03 -14.63 -2.27
C ASP A 91 -7.12 -14.70 -3.51
N ASN A 92 -6.16 -13.76 -3.63
CA ASN A 92 -5.18 -13.69 -4.70
C ASN A 92 -3.73 -13.78 -4.18
N GLY A 93 -3.41 -13.00 -3.14
CA GLY A 93 -2.08 -12.90 -2.53
C GLY A 93 -1.38 -11.57 -2.77
N HIS A 94 -1.77 -10.80 -3.79
CA HIS A 94 -1.11 -9.54 -4.14
C HIS A 94 -1.21 -8.51 -3.01
N GLY A 95 -2.40 -8.30 -2.45
CA GLY A 95 -2.61 -7.35 -1.36
C GLY A 95 -1.87 -7.74 -0.08
N SER A 96 -1.83 -9.03 0.25
CA SER A 96 -1.03 -9.55 1.38
C SER A 96 0.46 -9.31 1.19
N HIS A 97 0.95 -9.46 -0.04
CA HIS A 97 2.34 -9.19 -0.39
C HIS A 97 2.68 -7.70 -0.21
N CYS A 98 1.84 -6.79 -0.70
CA CYS A 98 1.99 -5.34 -0.50
C CYS A 98 1.97 -4.98 1.00
N ALA A 99 1.03 -5.53 1.77
CA ALA A 99 0.94 -5.32 3.21
C ALA A 99 2.21 -5.79 3.95
N GLY A 100 2.76 -6.93 3.54
CA GLY A 100 4.00 -7.48 4.09
C GLY A 100 5.20 -6.58 3.85
N ILE A 101 5.36 -6.07 2.64
CA ILE A 101 6.44 -5.13 2.31
C ILE A 101 6.32 -3.84 3.13
N ALA A 102 5.10 -3.32 3.27
CA ALA A 102 4.85 -2.08 4.00
C ALA A 102 5.10 -2.23 5.50
N ALA A 103 4.59 -3.28 6.13
CA ALA A 103 4.51 -3.37 7.58
C ALA A 103 4.59 -4.79 8.16
N GLY A 104 5.03 -5.79 7.41
CA GLY A 104 5.19 -7.15 7.92
C GLY A 104 5.93 -7.18 9.25
N LYS A 105 5.47 -8.01 10.18
CA LYS A 105 5.98 -8.04 11.56
C LYS A 105 7.45 -8.38 11.59
N SER A 106 8.27 -7.44 12.05
CA SER A 106 9.71 -7.64 12.17
C SER A 106 10.08 -8.34 13.47
N ASN A 107 11.19 -9.08 13.46
CA ASN A 107 11.78 -9.75 14.63
C ASN A 107 10.85 -10.75 15.31
N ASN A 108 10.05 -11.46 14.55
CA ASN A 108 9.20 -12.55 15.03
C ASN A 108 9.74 -13.95 14.67
N GLY A 109 10.92 -14.03 14.05
CA GLY A 109 11.59 -15.29 13.68
C GLY A 109 11.04 -15.98 12.44
N VAL A 110 10.04 -15.37 11.77
CA VAL A 110 9.37 -15.96 10.60
C VAL A 110 9.28 -14.93 9.47
N GLY A 111 9.18 -15.41 8.23
CA GLY A 111 8.86 -14.60 7.07
C GLY A 111 9.83 -13.46 6.80
N ILE A 112 9.28 -12.28 6.58
CA ILE A 112 9.97 -11.06 6.17
C ILE A 112 9.89 -9.99 7.26
N ALA A 113 10.66 -8.91 7.10
CA ALA A 113 10.48 -7.67 7.84
C ALA A 113 9.89 -6.61 6.90
N GLY A 114 8.85 -5.92 7.33
CA GLY A 114 8.33 -4.75 6.63
C GLY A 114 9.18 -3.50 6.86
N ILE A 115 8.95 -2.47 6.06
CA ILE A 115 9.64 -1.18 6.20
C ILE A 115 9.25 -0.49 7.51
N ALA A 116 7.96 -0.55 7.88
CA ALA A 116 7.47 0.01 9.13
C ALA A 116 7.92 -0.83 10.33
N LYS A 117 8.67 -0.22 11.23
CA LYS A 117 9.27 -0.89 12.40
C LYS A 117 8.45 -0.75 13.68
N SER A 118 7.55 0.23 13.72
CA SER A 118 6.77 0.53 14.91
C SER A 118 5.56 -0.39 15.06
N ASN A 119 5.30 -0.88 16.27
CA ASN A 119 4.09 -1.63 16.62
C ASN A 119 2.80 -0.79 16.47
N ASN A 120 2.92 0.53 16.34
CA ASN A 120 1.79 1.45 16.19
C ASN A 120 1.42 1.72 14.72
N ILE A 121 2.10 1.08 13.77
CA ILE A 121 1.72 1.15 12.35
C ILE A 121 0.91 -0.09 12.00
N LYS A 122 -0.30 0.15 11.49
CA LYS A 122 -1.26 -0.90 11.14
C LYS A 122 -1.67 -0.76 9.68
N VAL A 123 -2.07 -1.87 9.08
CA VAL A 123 -2.59 -1.90 7.70
C VAL A 123 -4.09 -2.19 7.71
N MET A 124 -4.85 -1.37 6.99
CA MET A 124 -6.29 -1.51 6.77
C MET A 124 -6.52 -2.23 5.45
N ALA A 125 -7.32 -3.28 5.46
CA ALA A 125 -7.62 -4.08 4.27
C ALA A 125 -8.85 -3.53 3.55
N LEU A 126 -8.68 -2.96 2.35
CA LEU A 126 -9.77 -2.54 1.49
C LEU A 126 -9.70 -3.31 0.17
N LYS A 127 -10.51 -4.35 0.10
CA LYS A 127 -10.53 -5.25 -1.05
C LYS A 127 -11.41 -4.66 -2.15
N ILE A 128 -10.75 -4.25 -3.25
CA ILE A 128 -11.41 -3.75 -4.47
C ILE A 128 -11.15 -4.65 -5.67
N LEU A 129 -10.19 -5.57 -5.55
CA LEU A 129 -9.80 -6.49 -6.60
C LEU A 129 -10.17 -7.91 -6.20
N ASN A 130 -10.68 -8.66 -7.15
CA ASN A 130 -11.10 -10.05 -6.98
C ASN A 130 -9.91 -11.03 -6.99
N GLU A 131 -10.20 -12.32 -7.01
CA GLU A 131 -9.22 -13.41 -7.04
C GLU A 131 -8.31 -13.40 -8.28
N GLU A 132 -8.75 -12.76 -9.37
CA GLU A 132 -7.98 -12.58 -10.61
C GLU A 132 -7.17 -11.28 -10.63
N GLY A 133 -7.28 -10.45 -9.58
CA GLY A 133 -6.64 -9.13 -9.50
C GLY A 133 -7.36 -8.06 -10.32
N SER A 134 -8.63 -8.27 -10.64
CA SER A 134 -9.44 -7.34 -11.42
C SER A 134 -10.48 -6.64 -10.55
N GLY A 135 -10.81 -5.39 -10.88
CA GLY A 135 -11.79 -4.59 -10.16
C GLY A 135 -12.36 -3.47 -11.01
N SER A 136 -13.05 -2.54 -10.36
CA SER A 136 -13.69 -1.39 -11.02
C SER A 136 -13.42 -0.08 -10.30
N GLY A 137 -13.60 1.04 -11.00
CA GLY A 137 -13.54 2.38 -10.43
C GLY A 137 -14.51 2.56 -9.26
N MET A 138 -15.68 1.94 -9.30
CA MET A 138 -16.65 1.95 -8.19
C MET A 138 -16.09 1.33 -6.90
N GLY A 139 -15.30 0.27 -7.01
CA GLY A 139 -14.60 -0.32 -5.87
C GLY A 139 -13.62 0.68 -5.24
N ALA A 140 -12.84 1.36 -6.06
CA ALA A 140 -11.91 2.40 -5.61
C ALA A 140 -12.64 3.57 -4.93
N ILE A 141 -13.75 4.03 -5.49
CA ILE A 141 -14.61 5.04 -4.88
C ILE A 141 -15.10 4.58 -3.50
N GLY A 142 -15.58 3.34 -3.39
CA GLY A 142 -16.00 2.75 -2.13
C GLY A 142 -14.89 2.75 -1.09
N ALA A 143 -13.68 2.34 -1.47
CA ALA A 143 -12.51 2.32 -0.60
C ALA A 143 -12.14 3.71 -0.09
N TYR A 144 -12.08 4.71 -0.95
CA TYR A 144 -11.78 6.09 -0.56
C TYR A 144 -12.86 6.71 0.33
N ASN A 145 -14.13 6.43 0.06
CA ASN A 145 -15.23 6.82 0.96
C ASN A 145 -15.09 6.18 2.35
N TYR A 146 -14.70 4.93 2.41
CA TYR A 146 -14.43 4.23 3.67
C TYR A 146 -13.30 4.89 4.45
N ILE A 147 -12.19 5.21 3.78
CA ILE A 147 -11.05 5.92 4.37
C ILE A 147 -11.48 7.29 4.91
N TYR A 148 -12.21 8.05 4.11
CA TYR A 148 -12.70 9.37 4.53
C TYR A 148 -13.59 9.28 5.77
N LYS A 149 -14.51 8.33 5.80
CA LYS A 149 -15.36 8.09 6.96
C LYS A 149 -14.56 7.66 8.20
N ALA A 150 -13.56 6.80 8.03
CA ALA A 150 -12.66 6.41 9.10
C ALA A 150 -11.91 7.62 9.68
N GLN A 151 -11.39 8.49 8.83
CA GLN A 151 -10.73 9.74 9.24
C GLN A 151 -11.67 10.68 10.00
N GLN A 152 -12.92 10.82 9.55
CA GLN A 152 -13.94 11.61 10.24
C GLN A 152 -14.24 11.08 11.65
N LEU A 153 -14.11 9.77 11.86
CA LEU A 153 -14.28 9.13 13.16
C LEU A 153 -13.02 9.21 14.04
N GLY A 154 -11.91 9.72 13.52
CA GLY A 154 -10.66 9.88 14.26
C GLY A 154 -9.61 8.81 13.99
N VAL A 155 -9.82 7.90 13.03
CA VAL A 155 -8.78 6.96 12.61
C VAL A 155 -7.68 7.72 11.85
N ASN A 156 -6.44 7.58 12.30
CA ASN A 156 -5.29 8.29 11.73
C ASN A 156 -4.76 7.54 10.50
N VAL A 157 -5.47 7.63 9.38
CA VAL A 157 -5.00 7.10 8.10
C VAL A 157 -3.98 8.08 7.50
N VAL A 158 -2.74 7.64 7.30
CA VAL A 158 -1.62 8.50 6.88
C VAL A 158 -1.20 8.25 5.44
N ALA A 159 -1.51 7.09 4.89
CA ALA A 159 -1.20 6.74 3.50
C ALA A 159 -2.23 5.77 2.94
N VAL A 160 -2.39 5.82 1.63
CA VAL A 160 -3.20 4.88 0.85
C VAL A 160 -2.29 4.25 -0.19
N ASN A 161 -2.12 2.94 -0.14
CA ASN A 161 -1.33 2.20 -1.11
C ASN A 161 -2.22 1.71 -2.26
N ASN A 162 -1.94 2.20 -3.46
CA ASN A 162 -2.61 1.82 -4.70
C ASN A 162 -1.63 1.11 -5.63
N SER A 163 -1.43 -0.18 -5.44
CA SER A 163 -0.59 -1.03 -6.30
C SER A 163 -1.42 -1.67 -7.42
N TRP A 164 -2.22 -0.87 -8.06
CA TRP A 164 -3.12 -1.22 -9.17
C TRP A 164 -3.26 -0.03 -10.11
N GLY A 165 -3.81 -0.27 -11.28
CA GLY A 165 -4.07 0.79 -12.23
C GLY A 165 -4.88 0.30 -13.43
N GLY A 166 -5.32 1.24 -14.22
CA GLY A 166 -6.09 0.99 -15.43
C GLY A 166 -6.20 2.24 -16.29
N SER A 167 -6.91 2.10 -17.41
CA SER A 167 -7.22 3.23 -18.29
C SER A 167 -8.19 4.19 -17.61
N ALA A 168 -8.13 5.46 -18.02
CA ALA A 168 -9.06 6.49 -17.57
C ALA A 168 -10.52 6.10 -17.84
N ASP A 169 -11.38 6.37 -16.88
CA ASP A 169 -12.83 6.14 -17.00
C ASP A 169 -13.65 7.29 -16.40
N GLU A 170 -14.98 7.14 -16.39
CA GLU A 170 -15.90 8.19 -15.91
C GLU A 170 -15.78 8.45 -14.40
N GLU A 171 -15.25 7.49 -13.63
CA GLU A 171 -15.08 7.59 -12.20
C GLU A 171 -13.82 8.37 -11.78
N ASP A 172 -12.88 8.66 -12.67
CA ASP A 172 -11.59 9.27 -12.35
C ASP A 172 -11.71 10.64 -11.68
N GLU A 173 -12.64 11.47 -12.13
CA GLU A 173 -12.91 12.76 -11.49
C GLU A 173 -13.41 12.60 -10.04
N ILE A 174 -14.23 11.60 -9.77
CA ILE A 174 -14.72 11.29 -8.43
C ILE A 174 -13.55 10.80 -7.57
N ILE A 175 -12.72 9.92 -8.10
CA ILE A 175 -11.53 9.39 -7.42
C ILE A 175 -10.56 10.53 -7.11
N LYS A 176 -10.29 11.43 -8.05
CA LYS A 176 -9.47 12.63 -7.86
C LYS A 176 -9.97 13.49 -6.70
N ASN A 177 -11.27 13.76 -6.65
CA ASN A 177 -11.87 14.52 -5.57
C ASN A 177 -11.73 13.82 -4.21
N LEU A 178 -11.93 12.52 -4.15
CA LEU A 178 -11.78 11.72 -2.93
C LEU A 178 -10.33 11.66 -2.46
N ILE A 179 -9.37 11.50 -3.37
CA ILE A 179 -7.93 11.60 -3.07
C ILE A 179 -7.61 12.95 -2.42
N GLY A 180 -8.19 14.04 -2.95
CA GLY A 180 -8.04 15.37 -2.37
C GLY A 180 -8.64 15.48 -0.97
N LEU A 181 -9.82 14.90 -0.73
CA LEU A 181 -10.48 14.93 0.57
C LEU A 181 -9.69 14.17 1.65
N VAL A 182 -9.27 12.94 1.35
CA VAL A 182 -8.47 12.14 2.30
C VAL A 182 -7.07 12.74 2.48
N GLY A 183 -6.51 13.35 1.43
CA GLY A 183 -5.24 14.06 1.46
C GLY A 183 -5.25 15.24 2.40
N LYS A 184 -6.28 16.08 2.35
CA LYS A 184 -6.47 17.20 3.28
C LYS A 184 -6.61 16.75 4.73
N LYS A 185 -7.03 15.53 4.97
CA LYS A 185 -7.11 14.92 6.30
C LYS A 185 -5.84 14.15 6.69
N GLY A 186 -4.79 14.19 5.88
CA GLY A 186 -3.47 13.66 6.22
C GLY A 186 -3.08 12.35 5.55
N ALA A 187 -3.89 11.78 4.65
CA ALA A 187 -3.56 10.54 3.93
C ALA A 187 -3.08 10.84 2.52
N ILE A 188 -1.80 10.59 2.26
CA ILE A 188 -1.22 10.66 0.91
C ILE A 188 -1.51 9.38 0.14
N SER A 189 -1.83 9.50 -1.14
CA SER A 189 -2.03 8.35 -2.03
C SER A 189 -0.74 8.01 -2.77
N VAL A 190 -0.25 6.79 -2.57
CA VAL A 190 0.97 6.26 -3.18
C VAL A 190 0.55 5.27 -4.26
N CYS A 191 0.84 5.58 -5.51
CA CYS A 191 0.32 4.87 -6.68
C CYS A 191 1.44 4.27 -7.50
N ALA A 192 1.30 3.02 -7.93
CA ALA A 192 2.22 2.40 -8.87
C ALA A 192 2.16 3.09 -10.24
N ALA A 193 3.31 3.43 -10.80
CA ALA A 193 3.39 4.12 -12.10
C ALA A 193 2.93 3.24 -13.27
N GLY A 194 2.93 1.92 -13.10
CA GLY A 194 2.54 0.93 -14.11
C GLY A 194 3.68 0.03 -14.56
N ASN A 195 3.35 -1.00 -15.32
CA ASN A 195 4.25 -2.09 -15.68
C ASN A 195 4.35 -2.33 -17.21
N ASP A 196 4.10 -1.31 -18.02
CA ASP A 196 4.06 -1.43 -19.49
C ASP A 196 5.35 -0.94 -20.17
N GLY A 197 6.33 -0.48 -19.39
CA GLY A 197 7.57 0.10 -19.89
C GLY A 197 7.36 1.40 -20.67
N SER A 198 6.28 2.12 -20.37
CA SER A 198 5.81 3.28 -21.10
C SER A 198 6.15 4.59 -20.40
N ASP A 199 6.24 5.65 -21.20
CA ASP A 199 6.34 7.02 -20.71
C ASP A 199 4.93 7.54 -20.37
N ASN A 200 4.69 7.78 -19.07
CA ASN A 200 3.40 8.28 -18.59
C ASN A 200 3.13 9.74 -18.99
N ASP A 201 4.17 10.51 -19.30
CA ASP A 201 4.01 11.88 -19.78
C ASP A 201 3.43 11.93 -21.20
N GLU A 202 3.70 10.89 -22.00
CA GLU A 202 3.15 10.77 -23.36
C GLU A 202 1.77 10.10 -23.38
N ASN A 203 1.46 9.25 -22.40
CA ASN A 203 0.24 8.42 -22.34
C ASN A 203 -0.57 8.69 -21.05
N LEU A 204 -0.87 9.96 -20.77
CA LEU A 204 -1.58 10.39 -19.55
C LEU A 204 -2.92 9.70 -19.30
N MET A 205 -3.53 9.11 -20.32
CA MET A 205 -4.86 8.47 -20.22
C MET A 205 -4.80 7.00 -19.83
N ASP A 206 -3.61 6.39 -19.78
CA ASP A 206 -3.49 4.93 -19.69
C ASP A 206 -3.11 4.41 -18.29
N ASN A 207 -2.77 5.28 -17.33
CA ASN A 207 -2.29 4.87 -16.01
C ASN A 207 -2.94 5.65 -14.86
N TYR A 208 -4.19 5.34 -14.59
CA TYR A 208 -4.91 5.86 -13.44
C TYR A 208 -4.85 4.85 -12.28
N PRO A 209 -4.71 5.32 -11.00
CA PRO A 209 -4.73 6.72 -10.55
C PRO A 209 -3.38 7.44 -10.58
N SER A 210 -2.28 6.79 -10.98
CA SER A 210 -0.93 7.37 -10.88
C SER A 210 -0.75 8.67 -11.69
N SER A 211 -1.45 8.81 -12.82
CA SER A 211 -1.37 9.99 -13.70
C SER A 211 -2.37 11.10 -13.35
N ILE A 212 -3.11 10.98 -12.27
CA ILE A 212 -4.00 12.05 -11.81
C ILE A 212 -3.16 13.22 -11.27
N ASP A 213 -3.37 14.41 -11.81
CA ASP A 213 -2.77 15.63 -11.29
C ASP A 213 -3.38 15.99 -9.92
N SER A 214 -2.63 15.71 -8.85
CA SER A 214 -3.02 15.98 -7.47
C SER A 214 -1.79 16.17 -6.58
N PRO A 215 -1.79 17.18 -5.69
CA PRO A 215 -0.71 17.37 -4.72
C PRO A 215 -0.66 16.27 -3.65
N TYR A 216 -1.61 15.35 -3.63
CA TYR A 216 -1.73 14.25 -2.67
C TYR A 216 -1.40 12.88 -3.27
N ILE A 217 -0.84 12.86 -4.47
CA ILE A 217 -0.39 11.62 -5.13
C ILE A 217 1.14 11.60 -5.20
N ILE A 218 1.70 10.44 -4.91
CA ILE A 218 3.07 10.07 -5.27
C ILE A 218 2.99 8.91 -6.25
N SER A 219 3.44 9.14 -7.48
CA SER A 219 3.59 8.09 -8.48
C SER A 219 4.95 7.42 -8.32
N VAL A 220 4.99 6.10 -8.22
CA VAL A 220 6.19 5.34 -7.90
C VAL A 220 6.53 4.37 -9.01
N ALA A 221 7.68 4.61 -9.66
CA ALA A 221 8.30 3.69 -10.60
C ALA A 221 9.10 2.59 -9.87
N ALA A 222 9.48 1.53 -10.57
CA ALA A 222 10.27 0.44 -10.02
C ALA A 222 11.72 0.53 -10.49
N SER A 223 12.66 0.42 -9.53
CA SER A 223 14.09 0.22 -9.79
C SER A 223 14.52 -1.19 -9.42
N ASN A 224 15.67 -1.61 -9.95
CA ASN A 224 16.29 -2.88 -9.62
C ASN A 224 17.38 -2.74 -8.54
N GLU A 225 18.01 -3.85 -8.17
CA GLU A 225 19.07 -3.93 -7.16
C GLU A 225 20.39 -3.25 -7.55
N LYS A 226 20.46 -2.61 -8.72
CA LYS A 226 21.59 -1.83 -9.24
C LYS A 226 21.28 -0.35 -9.43
N ASP A 227 20.11 0.10 -8.95
CA ASP A 227 19.60 1.46 -9.15
C ASP A 227 19.31 1.82 -10.62
N GLU A 228 18.97 0.82 -11.41
CA GLU A 228 18.51 1.01 -12.78
C GLU A 228 16.97 0.93 -12.83
N LEU A 229 16.34 1.64 -13.76
CA LEU A 229 14.92 1.48 -14.02
C LEU A 229 14.61 0.02 -14.37
N ALA A 230 13.65 -0.59 -13.68
CA ALA A 230 13.22 -1.94 -14.03
C ALA A 230 12.63 -1.95 -15.44
N GLY A 231 12.97 -2.97 -16.24
CA GLY A 231 12.61 -3.00 -17.66
C GLY A 231 11.10 -2.99 -17.95
N PHE A 232 10.28 -3.37 -16.96
CA PHE A 232 8.82 -3.29 -17.05
C PHE A 232 8.24 -1.97 -16.54
N SER A 233 9.02 -1.17 -15.79
CA SER A 233 8.48 0.00 -15.11
C SER A 233 8.08 1.10 -16.06
N ASN A 234 6.88 1.65 -15.86
CA ASN A 234 6.56 2.94 -16.42
C ASN A 234 7.40 4.05 -15.75
N TYR A 235 7.56 5.15 -16.42
CA TYR A 235 8.34 6.30 -16.01
C TYR A 235 7.68 7.60 -16.49
N GLY A 236 8.21 8.74 -16.06
CA GLY A 236 7.75 10.07 -16.42
C GLY A 236 8.44 11.12 -15.56
N THR A 237 8.11 12.37 -15.80
CA THR A 237 8.67 13.53 -15.09
C THR A 237 7.64 14.30 -14.25
N GLU A 238 6.34 14.00 -14.42
CA GLU A 238 5.22 14.65 -13.72
C GLU A 238 4.36 13.64 -12.95
#